data_ae63f47c01c4d03615c3899cc05e6e37
#
_entry.id   ae63f47c01c4d03615c3899cc05e6e37
#
_cell.length_a   1.000
_cell.length_b   1.000
_cell.length_c   1.000
_cell.angle_alpha   90.00
_cell.angle_beta   90.00
_cell.angle_gamma   90.00
#
_symmetry.space_group_name_H-M   'P 1'
#
loop_
_entity.id
_entity.type
_entity.pdbx_description
1 polymer ?
#
loop_
_entity_poly.entity_id
_entity_poly.type
_entity_poly.pdbx_seq_one_letter_code
_entity_poly.pdbx_strand_id
1 'polypeptide(L)'
;QKHHKQKILLFLSAMRSYADNLKKNKYKIEYKKIEDKDFKNSYFDKLLKIINKNKITEVSSFEVEDKFFEEKLKRFFIKSKIKWNIIQTPMFLNSRNEFKNYLEKSKKPFMATFYKETRKKHGILMNDDGTPVGDKWSFDEDNRNKLPKNILAPKYPKILETKHTKYLKPIIEKNFKDHPGSTNNFWLATEYDDVIKLLNFFIKEKSNLFGDYEDAVSQKDNILFHSALSPYINM
;
A
#
# COMPACT_ATOMS: atom_id res chain seq x y z
N GLN A 1 -14.92 -11.67 5.83
CA GLN A 1 -14.82 -10.29 6.33
C GLN A 1 -15.44 -9.34 5.30
N LYS A 2 -16.31 -8.42 5.75
CA LYS A 2 -16.94 -7.41 4.88
C LYS A 2 -16.08 -6.13 4.88
N HIS A 3 -15.55 -5.78 3.73
CA HIS A 3 -14.78 -4.55 3.55
C HIS A 3 -15.68 -3.40 3.07
N HIS A 4 -15.32 -2.16 3.36
CA HIS A 4 -15.99 -0.98 2.83
C HIS A 4 -15.93 -0.96 1.29
N LYS A 5 -17.01 -0.57 0.61
CA LYS A 5 -17.10 -0.58 -0.85
C LYS A 5 -16.03 0.27 -1.54
N GLN A 6 -15.65 1.42 -0.97
CA GLN A 6 -14.55 2.22 -1.52
C GLN A 6 -13.20 1.50 -1.44
N LYS A 7 -12.93 0.71 -0.40
CA LYS A 7 -11.72 -0.11 -0.34
C LYS A 7 -11.70 -1.16 -1.47
N ILE A 8 -12.83 -1.83 -1.71
CA ILE A 8 -12.96 -2.79 -2.82
C ILE A 8 -12.75 -2.09 -4.16
N LEU A 9 -13.35 -0.91 -4.34
CA LEU A 9 -13.22 -0.10 -5.55
C LEU A 9 -11.77 0.32 -5.79
N LEU A 10 -11.06 0.78 -4.75
CA LEU A 10 -9.65 1.14 -4.82
C LEU A 10 -8.82 -0.02 -5.35
N PHE A 11 -8.87 -1.17 -4.69
CA PHE A 11 -8.05 -2.32 -5.07
C PHE A 11 -8.37 -2.83 -6.48
N LEU A 12 -9.64 -3.01 -6.81
CA LEU A 12 -10.00 -3.54 -8.13
C LEU A 12 -9.67 -2.56 -9.26
N SER A 13 -9.84 -1.25 -9.03
CA SER A 13 -9.48 -0.22 -10.03
C SER A 13 -7.97 -0.15 -10.22
N ALA A 14 -7.19 -0.10 -9.14
CA ALA A 14 -5.75 -0.04 -9.19
C ALA A 14 -5.13 -1.29 -9.84
N MET A 15 -5.63 -2.48 -9.51
CA MET A 15 -5.19 -3.72 -10.17
C MET A 15 -5.45 -3.72 -11.67
N ARG A 16 -6.57 -3.15 -12.14
CA ARG A 16 -6.87 -3.02 -13.58
C ARG A 16 -5.96 -1.99 -14.26
N SER A 17 -5.76 -0.84 -13.63
CA SER A 17 -4.83 0.18 -14.12
C SER A 17 -3.40 -0.39 -14.24
N TYR A 18 -2.95 -1.13 -13.23
CA TYR A 18 -1.65 -1.79 -13.25
C TYR A 18 -1.56 -2.85 -14.36
N ALA A 19 -2.57 -3.68 -14.53
CA ALA A 19 -2.61 -4.67 -15.62
C ALA A 19 -2.57 -4.01 -17.00
N ASP A 20 -3.26 -2.87 -17.19
CA ASP A 20 -3.19 -2.09 -18.44
C ASP A 20 -1.78 -1.53 -18.66
N ASN A 21 -1.12 -1.02 -17.61
CA ASN A 21 0.26 -0.54 -17.68
C ASN A 21 1.24 -1.65 -18.07
N LEU A 22 1.13 -2.83 -17.45
CA LEU A 22 1.97 -3.98 -17.80
C LEU A 22 1.76 -4.40 -19.26
N LYS A 23 0.52 -4.41 -19.77
CA LYS A 23 0.22 -4.70 -21.20
C LYS A 23 0.85 -3.65 -22.13
N LYS A 24 0.76 -2.37 -21.78
CA LYS A 24 1.40 -1.27 -22.52
C LYS A 24 2.91 -1.49 -22.62
N ASN A 25 3.52 -2.02 -21.58
CA ASN A 25 4.93 -2.40 -21.52
C ASN A 25 5.22 -3.80 -22.10
N LYS A 26 4.28 -4.36 -22.89
CA LYS A 26 4.40 -5.63 -23.63
C LYS A 26 4.53 -6.89 -22.77
N TYR A 27 4.18 -6.83 -21.48
CA TYR A 27 4.09 -8.04 -20.65
C TYR A 27 2.87 -8.87 -21.03
N LYS A 28 3.02 -10.18 -21.05
CA LYS A 28 1.91 -11.11 -21.23
C LYS A 28 1.16 -11.25 -19.91
N ILE A 29 -0.10 -10.82 -19.86
CA ILE A 29 -0.90 -10.76 -18.63
C ILE A 29 -2.11 -11.69 -18.71
N GLU A 30 -2.25 -12.56 -17.72
CA GLU A 30 -3.49 -13.28 -17.40
C GLU A 30 -4.17 -12.55 -16.23
N TYR A 31 -5.25 -11.82 -16.50
CA TYR A 31 -5.98 -11.06 -15.48
C TYR A 31 -7.39 -11.62 -15.28
N LYS A 32 -7.72 -12.00 -14.04
CA LYS A 32 -9.04 -12.52 -13.67
C LYS A 32 -9.93 -11.39 -13.14
N LYS A 33 -11.08 -11.20 -13.79
CA LYS A 33 -12.04 -10.14 -13.48
C LYS A 33 -13.14 -10.65 -12.56
N ILE A 34 -13.75 -9.73 -11.83
CA ILE A 34 -14.94 -10.02 -11.02
C ILE A 34 -16.15 -10.48 -11.86
N GLU A 35 -16.18 -10.12 -13.15
CA GLU A 35 -17.23 -10.50 -14.09
C GLU A 35 -17.02 -11.89 -14.72
N ASP A 36 -15.86 -12.50 -14.54
CA ASP A 36 -15.55 -13.80 -15.10
C ASP A 36 -16.45 -14.90 -14.48
N LYS A 37 -16.85 -15.87 -15.27
CA LYS A 37 -17.73 -16.98 -14.83
C LYS A 37 -17.12 -17.76 -13.65
N ASP A 38 -15.79 -17.83 -13.57
CA ASP A 38 -15.04 -18.53 -12.53
C ASP A 38 -14.63 -17.60 -11.36
N PHE A 39 -15.21 -16.40 -11.26
CA PHE A 39 -14.87 -15.45 -10.19
C PHE A 39 -14.98 -16.05 -8.79
N LYS A 40 -16.04 -16.85 -8.55
CA LYS A 40 -16.30 -17.50 -7.24
C LYS A 40 -15.36 -18.65 -6.91
N ASN A 41 -14.61 -19.16 -7.88
CA ASN A 41 -13.63 -20.22 -7.64
C ASN A 41 -12.51 -19.71 -6.73
N SER A 42 -11.87 -20.61 -5.99
CA SER A 42 -10.77 -20.26 -5.11
C SER A 42 -9.61 -19.63 -5.90
N TYR A 43 -8.79 -18.83 -5.20
CA TYR A 43 -7.56 -18.29 -5.78
C TYR A 43 -6.65 -19.39 -6.32
N PHE A 44 -6.51 -20.48 -5.57
CA PHE A 44 -5.63 -21.60 -5.93
C PHE A 44 -6.13 -22.38 -7.14
N ASP A 45 -7.45 -22.57 -7.30
CA ASP A 45 -8.02 -23.21 -8.48
C ASP A 45 -7.77 -22.40 -9.74
N LYS A 46 -7.94 -21.06 -9.63
CA LYS A 46 -7.63 -20.14 -10.74
C LYS A 46 -6.15 -20.15 -11.10
N LEU A 47 -5.27 -20.13 -10.08
CA LEU A 47 -3.83 -20.19 -10.28
C LEU A 47 -3.41 -21.51 -10.93
N LEU A 48 -3.93 -22.65 -10.46
CA LEU A 48 -3.64 -23.96 -11.02
C LEU A 48 -4.09 -24.09 -12.49
N LYS A 49 -5.27 -23.54 -12.82
CA LYS A 49 -5.73 -23.49 -14.22
C LYS A 49 -4.76 -22.71 -15.13
N ILE A 50 -4.24 -21.57 -14.66
CA ILE A 50 -3.28 -20.77 -15.43
C ILE A 50 -1.96 -21.52 -15.60
N ILE A 51 -1.45 -22.13 -14.52
CA ILE A 51 -0.24 -22.94 -14.52
C ILE A 51 -0.35 -24.08 -15.54
N ASN A 52 -1.42 -24.87 -15.48
CA ASN A 52 -1.63 -26.01 -16.38
C ASN A 52 -1.81 -25.58 -17.84
N LYS A 53 -2.63 -24.54 -18.08
CA LYS A 53 -2.88 -24.00 -19.43
C LYS A 53 -1.58 -23.57 -20.12
N ASN A 54 -0.67 -22.95 -19.36
CA ASN A 54 0.58 -22.41 -19.90
C ASN A 54 1.79 -23.31 -19.66
N LYS A 55 1.60 -24.52 -19.09
CA LYS A 55 2.67 -25.49 -18.79
C LYS A 55 3.80 -24.87 -17.95
N ILE A 56 3.42 -24.08 -16.93
CA ILE A 56 4.36 -23.38 -16.06
C ILE A 56 4.96 -24.38 -15.08
N THR A 57 6.28 -24.41 -14.97
CA THR A 57 7.05 -25.24 -14.05
C THR A 57 7.61 -24.48 -12.86
N GLU A 58 7.68 -23.16 -12.97
CA GLU A 58 8.27 -22.28 -11.97
C GLU A 58 7.46 -20.99 -11.84
N VAL A 59 7.24 -20.53 -10.62
CA VAL A 59 6.56 -19.28 -10.30
C VAL A 59 7.45 -18.45 -9.39
N SER A 60 7.59 -17.18 -9.69
CA SER A 60 8.26 -16.21 -8.82
C SER A 60 7.25 -15.21 -8.26
N SER A 61 7.37 -14.88 -7.00
CA SER A 61 6.61 -13.79 -6.38
C SER A 61 7.45 -13.05 -5.36
N PHE A 62 7.08 -11.83 -5.05
CA PHE A 62 7.60 -11.18 -3.85
C PHE A 62 7.18 -11.93 -2.58
N GLU A 63 7.90 -11.69 -1.48
CA GLU A 63 7.48 -12.11 -0.13
C GLU A 63 6.03 -11.70 0.11
N VAL A 64 5.28 -12.56 0.79
CA VAL A 64 3.87 -12.31 1.11
C VAL A 64 3.76 -11.89 2.56
N GLU A 65 3.25 -10.69 2.81
CA GLU A 65 3.21 -10.11 4.16
C GLU A 65 2.04 -10.62 5.01
N ASP A 66 1.08 -11.32 4.41
CA ASP A 66 0.06 -12.09 5.13
C ASP A 66 0.58 -13.50 5.42
N LYS A 67 0.98 -13.76 6.66
CA LYS A 67 1.52 -15.04 7.11
C LYS A 67 0.58 -16.22 6.81
N PHE A 68 -0.72 -16.05 6.99
CA PHE A 68 -1.69 -17.11 6.75
C PHE A 68 -1.81 -17.43 5.26
N PHE A 69 -1.73 -16.42 4.41
CA PHE A 69 -1.75 -16.60 2.97
C PHE A 69 -0.43 -17.20 2.46
N GLU A 70 0.70 -16.75 2.99
CA GLU A 70 2.01 -17.33 2.68
C GLU A 70 2.05 -18.84 2.97
N GLU A 71 1.55 -19.28 4.12
CA GLU A 71 1.48 -20.71 4.47
C GLU A 71 0.57 -21.52 3.52
N LYS A 72 -0.54 -20.93 3.07
CA LYS A 72 -1.39 -21.56 2.05
C LYS A 72 -0.67 -21.69 0.70
N LEU A 73 0.09 -20.68 0.30
CA LEU A 73 0.90 -20.71 -0.93
C LEU A 73 1.99 -21.79 -0.83
N LYS A 74 2.72 -21.89 0.29
CA LYS A 74 3.71 -22.94 0.51
C LYS A 74 3.11 -24.34 0.31
N ARG A 75 1.98 -24.61 0.97
CA ARG A 75 1.28 -25.90 0.82
C ARG A 75 0.83 -26.17 -0.61
N PHE A 76 0.31 -25.14 -1.29
CA PHE A 76 -0.12 -25.24 -2.68
C PHE A 76 1.04 -25.61 -3.60
N PHE A 77 2.17 -24.92 -3.53
CA PHE A 77 3.33 -25.16 -4.40
C PHE A 77 3.97 -26.51 -4.12
N ILE A 78 4.06 -26.96 -2.86
CA ILE A 78 4.51 -28.30 -2.50
C ILE A 78 3.59 -29.36 -3.13
N LYS A 79 2.27 -29.22 -2.95
CA LYS A 79 1.29 -30.18 -3.49
C LYS A 79 1.27 -30.23 -5.02
N SER A 80 1.41 -29.11 -5.68
CA SER A 80 1.40 -29.02 -7.15
C SER A 80 2.74 -29.37 -7.79
N LYS A 81 3.80 -29.57 -7.00
CA LYS A 81 5.18 -29.83 -7.47
C LYS A 81 5.71 -28.72 -8.39
N ILE A 82 5.27 -27.49 -8.18
CA ILE A 82 5.73 -26.31 -8.91
C ILE A 82 6.80 -25.61 -8.08
N LYS A 83 7.92 -25.28 -8.70
CA LYS A 83 8.99 -24.54 -8.05
C LYS A 83 8.51 -23.12 -7.75
N TRP A 84 8.60 -22.69 -6.48
CA TRP A 84 8.25 -21.35 -6.06
C TRP A 84 9.49 -20.59 -5.59
N ASN A 85 9.83 -19.52 -6.32
CA ASN A 85 10.91 -18.61 -5.96
C ASN A 85 10.33 -17.39 -5.26
N ILE A 86 10.80 -17.15 -4.05
CA ILE A 86 10.42 -15.98 -3.25
C ILE A 86 11.49 -14.90 -3.44
N ILE A 87 11.07 -13.74 -3.90
CA ILE A 87 11.91 -12.57 -4.10
C ILE A 87 11.67 -11.62 -2.92
N GLN A 88 12.73 -11.05 -2.38
CA GLN A 88 12.61 -10.06 -1.30
C GLN A 88 11.68 -8.92 -1.74
N THR A 89 10.73 -8.57 -0.89
CA THR A 89 9.79 -7.49 -1.19
C THR A 89 10.48 -6.12 -1.16
N PRO A 90 10.23 -5.23 -2.13
CA PRO A 90 10.71 -3.85 -2.08
C PRO A 90 9.83 -2.95 -1.18
N MET A 91 8.81 -3.49 -0.53
CA MET A 91 7.79 -2.77 0.24
C MET A 91 8.34 -2.18 1.54
N PHE A 92 9.41 -2.77 2.08
CA PHE A 92 10.03 -2.36 3.33
C PHE A 92 11.52 -2.05 3.14
N LEU A 93 12.01 -1.04 3.83
CA LEU A 93 13.43 -0.67 3.83
C LEU A 93 14.30 -1.74 4.47
N ASN A 94 13.77 -2.48 5.45
CA ASN A 94 14.45 -3.57 6.12
C ASN A 94 13.87 -4.91 5.69
N SER A 95 14.75 -5.89 5.48
CA SER A 95 14.33 -7.27 5.21
C SER A 95 13.79 -7.97 6.46
N ARG A 96 13.06 -9.05 6.27
CA ARG A 96 12.61 -9.94 7.36
C ARG A 96 13.78 -10.46 8.19
N ASN A 97 14.92 -10.79 7.55
CA ASN A 97 16.10 -11.27 8.23
C ASN A 97 16.76 -10.19 9.11
N GLU A 98 16.79 -8.95 8.65
CA GLU A 98 17.31 -7.83 9.45
C GLU A 98 16.45 -7.57 10.68
N PHE A 99 15.14 -7.60 10.54
CA PHE A 99 14.25 -7.48 11.67
C PHE A 99 14.39 -8.67 12.64
N LYS A 100 14.51 -9.89 12.12
CA LYS A 100 14.76 -11.09 12.92
C LYS A 100 16.07 -10.96 13.71
N ASN A 101 17.15 -10.53 13.06
CA ASN A 101 18.46 -10.32 13.71
C ASN A 101 18.36 -9.25 14.81
N TYR A 102 17.59 -8.20 14.61
CA TYR A 102 17.32 -7.21 15.65
C TYR A 102 16.61 -7.84 16.85
N LEU A 103 15.57 -8.64 16.63
CA LEU A 103 14.82 -9.32 17.70
C LEU A 103 15.69 -10.29 18.50
N GLU A 104 16.57 -11.06 17.83
CA GLU A 104 17.48 -12.02 18.46
C GLU A 104 18.55 -11.34 19.35
N LYS A 105 19.01 -10.14 18.97
CA LYS A 105 20.00 -9.37 19.73
C LYS A 105 19.36 -8.56 20.87
N SER A 106 18.08 -8.29 20.82
CA SER A 106 17.39 -7.40 21.74
C SER A 106 16.79 -8.18 22.90
N LYS A 107 17.22 -7.89 24.13
CA LYS A 107 16.57 -8.47 25.34
C LYS A 107 15.08 -8.10 25.41
N LYS A 108 14.75 -6.89 25.01
CA LYS A 108 13.37 -6.37 24.90
C LYS A 108 13.26 -5.58 23.61
N PRO A 109 12.46 -6.04 22.63
CA PRO A 109 12.22 -5.28 21.40
C PRO A 109 11.59 -3.93 21.72
N PHE A 110 12.16 -2.87 21.13
CA PHE A 110 11.67 -1.51 21.31
C PHE A 110 11.74 -0.74 20.00
N MET A 111 10.61 -0.22 19.54
CA MET A 111 10.49 0.41 18.23
C MET A 111 11.46 1.57 18.02
N ALA A 112 11.65 2.43 19.05
CA ALA A 112 12.56 3.56 18.93
C ALA A 112 14.02 3.14 18.70
N THR A 113 14.48 2.01 19.27
CA THR A 113 15.83 1.48 19.02
C THR A 113 15.95 0.98 17.58
N PHE A 114 15.00 0.18 17.11
CA PHE A 114 14.97 -0.30 15.74
C PHE A 114 14.91 0.85 14.71
N TYR A 115 14.09 1.87 14.98
CA TYR A 115 14.00 3.08 14.17
C TYR A 115 15.36 3.82 14.08
N LYS A 116 16.06 4.00 15.20
CA LYS A 116 17.40 4.63 15.22
C LYS A 116 18.40 3.85 14.38
N GLU A 117 18.44 2.52 14.55
CA GLU A 117 19.32 1.65 13.77
C GLU A 117 19.01 1.73 12.27
N THR A 118 17.72 1.73 11.92
CA THR A 118 17.27 1.85 10.52
C THR A 118 17.64 3.20 9.92
N ARG A 119 17.46 4.31 10.64
CA ARG A 119 17.87 5.65 10.19
C ARG A 119 19.37 5.71 9.91
N LYS A 120 20.19 5.22 10.86
CA LYS A 120 21.67 5.17 10.71
C LYS A 120 22.07 4.33 9.50
N LYS A 121 21.51 3.14 9.36
CA LYS A 121 21.79 2.22 8.24
C LYS A 121 21.52 2.85 6.87
N HIS A 122 20.43 3.57 6.73
CA HIS A 122 19.99 4.15 5.46
C HIS A 122 20.40 5.61 5.28
N GLY A 123 21.09 6.23 6.24
CA GLY A 123 21.50 7.63 6.18
C GLY A 123 20.33 8.61 6.13
N ILE A 124 19.14 8.23 6.66
CA ILE A 124 17.93 9.05 6.54
C ILE A 124 17.92 10.11 7.63
N LEU A 125 17.94 11.40 7.24
CA LEU A 125 17.98 12.56 8.14
C LEU A 125 19.11 12.44 9.17
N MET A 126 20.31 12.12 8.69
CA MET A 126 21.53 12.02 9.47
C MET A 126 22.52 13.09 9.04
N ASN A 127 23.22 13.67 9.99
CA ASN A 127 24.40 14.51 9.74
C ASN A 127 25.63 13.63 9.44
N ASP A 128 26.68 14.22 8.89
CA ASP A 128 27.92 13.50 8.52
C ASP A 128 28.65 12.92 9.75
N ASP A 129 28.44 13.49 10.92
CA ASP A 129 29.01 13.00 12.21
C ASP A 129 28.20 11.84 12.82
N GLY A 130 27.12 11.39 12.15
CA GLY A 130 26.26 10.31 12.63
C GLY A 130 25.22 10.72 13.67
N THR A 131 25.05 12.02 13.92
CA THR A 131 23.96 12.55 14.73
C THR A 131 22.67 12.72 13.90
N PRO A 132 21.48 12.70 14.51
CA PRO A 132 20.25 12.95 13.78
C PRO A 132 20.11 14.43 13.41
N VAL A 133 19.59 14.72 12.22
CA VAL A 133 19.20 16.09 11.85
C VAL A 133 18.16 16.60 12.84
N GLY A 134 18.37 17.83 13.35
CA GLY A 134 17.51 18.45 14.38
C GLY A 134 17.81 17.98 15.81
N ASP A 135 18.95 17.33 16.03
CA ASP A 135 19.48 16.92 17.35
C ASP A 135 18.59 15.96 18.16
N LYS A 136 17.45 15.55 17.60
CA LYS A 136 16.50 14.61 18.19
C LYS A 136 16.26 13.41 17.28
N TRP A 137 16.07 12.23 17.89
CA TRP A 137 15.69 11.02 17.15
C TRP A 137 14.20 10.96 16.80
N SER A 138 13.36 11.64 17.56
CA SER A 138 11.92 11.69 17.35
C SER A 138 11.39 13.07 17.68
N PHE A 139 10.46 13.55 16.90
CA PHE A 139 9.68 14.77 17.08
C PHE A 139 8.20 14.47 17.34
N ASP A 140 7.88 13.25 17.74
CA ASP A 140 6.51 12.76 17.94
C ASP A 140 5.73 13.53 19.03
N GLU A 141 6.45 14.18 19.93
CA GLU A 141 5.84 15.04 20.95
C GLU A 141 5.29 16.34 20.38
N ASP A 142 5.81 16.78 19.23
CA ASP A 142 5.50 18.08 18.63
C ASP A 142 4.35 18.02 17.61
N ASN A 143 3.87 16.82 17.21
CA ASN A 143 2.94 16.62 16.10
C ASN A 143 1.45 16.89 16.42
N ARG A 144 1.13 17.23 17.67
CA ARG A 144 -0.24 17.46 18.18
C ARG A 144 -0.53 18.92 18.49
N ASN A 145 0.21 19.83 17.92
CA ASN A 145 0.01 21.25 18.12
C ASN A 145 -1.39 21.67 17.63
N LYS A 146 -2.01 22.59 18.38
CA LYS A 146 -3.28 23.16 17.97
C LYS A 146 -3.08 24.04 16.72
N LEU A 147 -3.82 23.74 15.67
CA LEU A 147 -3.75 24.51 14.42
C LEU A 147 -4.19 25.96 14.67
N PRO A 148 -3.30 26.97 14.44
CA PRO A 148 -3.65 28.38 14.55
C PRO A 148 -4.73 28.77 13.53
N LYS A 149 -5.58 29.72 13.90
CA LYS A 149 -6.71 30.16 13.04
C LYS A 149 -6.27 30.78 11.72
N ASN A 150 -5.08 31.34 11.67
CA ASN A 150 -4.49 31.98 10.48
C ASN A 150 -3.73 31.01 9.57
N ILE A 151 -3.55 29.76 9.97
CA ILE A 151 -2.93 28.74 9.13
C ILE A 151 -4.03 27.94 8.41
N LEU A 152 -3.98 27.98 7.09
CA LEU A 152 -4.89 27.23 6.23
C LEU A 152 -4.14 26.04 5.61
N ALA A 153 -4.69 24.84 5.77
CA ALA A 153 -4.14 23.68 5.11
C ALA A 153 -4.33 23.77 3.58
N PRO A 154 -3.30 23.41 2.78
CA PRO A 154 -3.44 23.35 1.33
C PRO A 154 -4.55 22.38 0.93
N LYS A 155 -5.39 22.79 -0.02
CA LYS A 155 -6.50 21.95 -0.51
C LYS A 155 -5.95 20.69 -1.19
N TYR A 156 -6.47 19.55 -0.76
CA TYR A 156 -6.11 18.27 -1.36
C TYR A 156 -6.47 18.24 -2.86
N PRO A 157 -5.56 17.78 -3.74
CA PRO A 157 -5.81 17.75 -5.17
C PRO A 157 -7.01 16.87 -5.52
N LYS A 158 -7.85 17.35 -6.43
CA LYS A 158 -8.95 16.55 -6.96
C LYS A 158 -8.42 15.48 -7.90
N ILE A 159 -8.64 14.22 -7.55
CA ILE A 159 -8.32 13.08 -8.39
C ILE A 159 -9.51 12.78 -9.30
N LEU A 160 -9.23 12.58 -10.59
CA LEU A 160 -10.26 12.20 -11.56
C LEU A 160 -10.46 10.68 -11.55
N GLU A 161 -11.72 10.28 -11.64
CA GLU A 161 -12.05 8.86 -11.75
C GLU A 161 -11.58 8.29 -13.08
N THR A 162 -10.82 7.21 -13.03
CA THR A 162 -10.36 6.48 -14.22
C THR A 162 -11.52 5.75 -14.92
N LYS A 163 -11.28 5.28 -16.15
CA LYS A 163 -12.24 4.40 -16.84
C LYS A 163 -12.61 3.17 -16.02
N HIS A 164 -11.63 2.59 -15.29
CA HIS A 164 -11.85 1.41 -14.47
C HIS A 164 -12.68 1.72 -13.23
N THR A 165 -12.43 2.86 -12.59
CA THR A 165 -13.21 3.31 -11.43
C THR A 165 -14.68 3.50 -11.81
N LYS A 166 -14.95 4.24 -12.90
CA LYS A 166 -16.31 4.46 -13.41
C LYS A 166 -17.03 3.15 -13.75
N TYR A 167 -16.33 2.25 -14.42
CA TYR A 167 -16.88 0.94 -14.82
C TYR A 167 -17.19 0.04 -13.63
N LEU A 168 -16.35 0.04 -12.61
CA LEU A 168 -16.48 -0.87 -11.46
C LEU A 168 -17.54 -0.43 -10.45
N LYS A 169 -17.87 0.86 -10.33
CA LYS A 169 -18.85 1.36 -9.37
C LYS A 169 -20.17 0.56 -9.37
N PRO A 170 -20.91 0.46 -10.50
CA PRO A 170 -22.17 -0.29 -10.51
C PRO A 170 -21.98 -1.78 -10.25
N ILE A 171 -20.86 -2.36 -10.66
CA ILE A 171 -20.55 -3.77 -10.41
C ILE A 171 -20.37 -4.03 -8.91
N ILE A 172 -19.66 -3.15 -8.22
CA ILE A 172 -19.41 -3.27 -6.78
C ILE A 172 -20.72 -3.06 -6.01
N GLU A 173 -21.51 -2.05 -6.34
CA GLU A 173 -22.80 -1.83 -5.68
C GLU A 173 -23.71 -3.06 -5.81
N LYS A 174 -23.74 -3.71 -6.97
CA LYS A 174 -24.53 -4.90 -7.22
C LYS A 174 -24.01 -6.14 -6.47
N ASN A 175 -22.69 -6.42 -6.56
CA ASN A 175 -22.11 -7.68 -6.05
C ASN A 175 -21.78 -7.66 -4.56
N PHE A 176 -21.60 -6.47 -3.98
CA PHE A 176 -21.26 -6.26 -2.57
C PHE A 176 -22.30 -5.43 -1.82
N LYS A 177 -23.59 -5.61 -2.18
CA LYS A 177 -24.71 -4.84 -1.59
C LYS A 177 -24.74 -4.89 -0.06
N ASP A 178 -24.34 -6.01 0.55
CA ASP A 178 -24.31 -6.22 1.99
C ASP A 178 -23.02 -5.72 2.68
N HIS A 179 -22.11 -5.10 1.92
CA HIS A 179 -20.88 -4.49 2.44
C HIS A 179 -21.12 -3.04 2.86
N PRO A 180 -20.38 -2.51 3.88
CA PRO A 180 -20.58 -1.16 4.37
C PRO A 180 -20.20 -0.10 3.33
N GLY A 181 -20.84 1.06 3.45
CA GLY A 181 -20.59 2.25 2.64
C GLY A 181 -21.14 2.16 1.22
N SER A 182 -20.74 3.11 0.40
CA SER A 182 -21.06 3.20 -1.02
C SER A 182 -19.82 3.58 -1.84
N THR A 183 -19.91 3.45 -3.16
CA THR A 183 -18.87 3.89 -4.08
C THR A 183 -18.96 5.39 -4.44
N ASN A 184 -19.95 6.11 -3.87
CA ASN A 184 -20.13 7.53 -4.09
C ASN A 184 -18.99 8.34 -3.44
N ASN A 185 -18.70 9.51 -4.01
CA ASN A 185 -17.66 10.42 -3.51
C ASN A 185 -16.29 9.74 -3.37
N PHE A 186 -16.00 8.78 -4.22
CA PHE A 186 -14.69 8.15 -4.27
C PHE A 186 -13.63 9.17 -4.70
N TRP A 187 -12.59 9.33 -3.89
CA TRP A 187 -11.60 10.39 -4.03
C TRP A 187 -10.16 9.88 -4.16
N LEU A 188 -9.96 8.57 -4.04
CA LEU A 188 -8.63 7.97 -4.02
C LEU A 188 -8.08 7.81 -5.45
N ALA A 189 -6.77 7.97 -5.60
CA ALA A 189 -6.06 7.66 -6.84
C ALA A 189 -6.05 6.14 -7.11
N THR A 190 -6.11 5.76 -8.37
CA THR A 190 -6.06 4.35 -8.80
C THR A 190 -5.07 4.11 -9.93
N GLU A 191 -4.22 5.11 -10.21
CA GLU A 191 -3.11 5.04 -11.16
C GLU A 191 -1.84 5.55 -10.51
N TYR A 192 -0.71 4.94 -10.85
CA TYR A 192 0.59 5.26 -10.27
C TYR A 192 0.97 6.74 -10.45
N ASP A 193 0.76 7.30 -11.64
CA ASP A 193 1.11 8.68 -11.93
C ASP A 193 0.34 9.69 -11.05
N ASP A 194 -0.91 9.39 -10.73
CA ASP A 194 -1.70 10.24 -9.82
C ASP A 194 -1.21 10.12 -8.37
N VAL A 195 -0.77 8.94 -7.95
CA VAL A 195 -0.16 8.76 -6.62
C VAL A 195 1.15 9.55 -6.50
N ILE A 196 1.98 9.56 -7.54
CA ILE A 196 3.21 10.37 -7.58
C ILE A 196 2.89 11.88 -7.54
N LYS A 197 1.85 12.34 -8.20
CA LYS A 197 1.38 13.74 -8.08
C LYS A 197 0.97 14.07 -6.64
N LEU A 198 0.26 13.16 -5.96
CA LEU A 198 -0.12 13.34 -4.55
C LEU A 198 1.09 13.37 -3.62
N LEU A 199 2.07 12.50 -3.85
CA LEU A 199 3.33 12.51 -3.10
C LEU A 199 4.08 13.84 -3.28
N ASN A 200 4.23 14.30 -4.52
CA ASN A 200 4.88 15.58 -4.83
C ASN A 200 4.12 16.77 -4.23
N PHE A 201 2.80 16.75 -4.28
CA PHE A 201 1.97 17.75 -3.62
C PHE A 201 2.20 17.75 -2.11
N PHE A 202 2.21 16.60 -1.46
CA PHE A 202 2.49 16.51 -0.03
C PHE A 202 3.86 17.08 0.32
N ILE A 203 4.90 16.68 -0.40
CA ILE A 203 6.27 17.13 -0.17
C ILE A 203 6.37 18.66 -0.34
N LYS A 204 5.78 19.21 -1.40
CA LYS A 204 5.91 20.62 -1.74
C LYS A 204 5.04 21.54 -0.87
N GLU A 205 3.81 21.13 -0.61
CA GLU A 205 2.80 22.03 -0.05
C GLU A 205 2.52 21.79 1.45
N LYS A 206 2.80 20.59 1.96
CA LYS A 206 2.40 20.20 3.32
C LYS A 206 3.55 19.84 4.25
N SER A 207 4.68 19.34 3.72
CA SER A 207 5.74 18.75 4.54
C SER A 207 6.33 19.72 5.57
N ASN A 208 6.39 21.01 5.27
CA ASN A 208 6.94 22.03 6.18
C ASN A 208 6.16 22.16 7.50
N LEU A 209 4.87 21.88 7.48
CA LEU A 209 3.99 21.97 8.66
C LEU A 209 3.45 20.59 9.08
N PHE A 210 3.89 19.55 8.42
CA PHE A 210 3.49 18.18 8.72
C PHE A 210 3.90 17.79 10.14
N GLY A 211 5.15 18.06 10.53
CA GLY A 211 5.66 17.70 11.85
C GLY A 211 4.86 18.31 13.00
N ASP A 212 4.41 19.55 12.86
CA ASP A 212 3.67 20.27 13.91
C ASP A 212 2.19 19.89 13.97
N TYR A 213 1.59 19.57 12.83
CA TYR A 213 0.12 19.47 12.70
C TYR A 213 -0.35 18.14 12.08
N GLU A 214 0.46 17.07 12.10
CA GLU A 214 0.05 15.78 11.56
C GLU A 214 -1.24 15.28 12.21
N ASP A 215 -1.30 15.31 13.55
CA ASP A 215 -2.42 14.85 14.35
C ASP A 215 -3.44 15.96 14.69
N ALA A 216 -3.30 17.14 14.09
CA ALA A 216 -4.26 18.23 14.31
C ALA A 216 -5.66 17.85 13.81
N VAL A 217 -6.69 18.32 14.50
CA VAL A 217 -8.09 18.04 14.18
C VAL A 217 -8.83 19.33 13.82
N SER A 218 -9.64 19.28 12.76
CA SER A 218 -10.52 20.37 12.35
C SER A 218 -11.89 19.86 11.98
N GLN A 219 -12.93 20.67 12.26
CA GLN A 219 -14.29 20.38 11.79
C GLN A 219 -14.48 20.70 10.30
N LYS A 220 -13.55 21.44 9.69
CA LYS A 220 -13.67 21.95 8.30
C LYS A 220 -12.88 21.14 7.28
N ASP A 221 -11.88 20.40 7.72
CA ASP A 221 -10.99 19.64 6.85
C ASP A 221 -10.56 18.33 7.55
N ASN A 222 -10.77 17.21 6.87
CA ASN A 222 -10.46 15.87 7.39
C ASN A 222 -9.03 15.40 7.08
N ILE A 223 -8.28 16.16 6.26
CA ILE A 223 -6.94 15.76 5.81
C ILE A 223 -5.88 16.69 6.40
N LEU A 224 -6.16 17.99 6.50
CA LEU A 224 -5.24 19.01 6.98
C LEU A 224 -3.83 18.83 6.38
N PHE A 225 -2.82 18.67 7.25
CA PHE A 225 -1.43 18.44 6.85
C PHE A 225 -1.06 16.97 6.69
N HIS A 226 -1.97 16.03 6.97
CA HIS A 226 -1.72 14.60 6.78
C HIS A 226 -1.43 14.26 5.32
N SER A 227 -0.51 13.31 5.09
CA SER A 227 -0.11 12.90 3.74
C SER A 227 -1.23 12.20 2.95
N ALA A 228 -2.10 11.47 3.65
CA ALA A 228 -3.13 10.60 3.08
C ALA A 228 -2.60 9.58 2.05
N LEU A 229 -1.31 9.16 2.17
CA LEU A 229 -0.64 8.26 1.23
C LEU A 229 -0.74 6.78 1.61
N SER A 230 -1.10 6.46 2.85
CA SER A 230 -1.17 5.06 3.33
C SER A 230 -2.03 4.11 2.48
N PRO A 231 -3.16 4.52 1.86
CA PRO A 231 -3.91 3.64 0.97
C PRO A 231 -3.12 3.15 -0.25
N TYR A 232 -2.06 3.88 -0.64
CA TYR A 232 -1.29 3.63 -1.86
C TYR A 232 0.00 2.83 -1.65
N ILE A 233 0.43 2.65 -0.40
CA ILE A 233 1.65 1.89 -0.09
C ILE A 233 1.54 0.43 -0.56
N ASN A 234 0.32 -0.09 -0.63
CA ASN A 234 0.04 -1.47 -1.03
C ASN A 234 -0.52 -1.60 -2.46
N MET A 235 -0.31 -0.60 -3.31
CA MET A 235 -0.81 -0.60 -4.69
C MET A 235 0.26 -0.91 -5.74
#